data_a83eca366c6ca5acfb8820d747a6755e
#
_entry.id   a83eca366c6ca5acfb8820d747a6755e
#
_cell.length_a   1.000
_cell.length_b   1.000
_cell.length_c   1.000
_cell.angle_alpha   90.00
_cell.angle_beta   90.00
_cell.angle_gamma   90.00
#
_symmetry.space_group_name_H-M   'P 1'
#
loop_
_entity.id
_entity.type
_entity.pdbx_description
1 polymer ?
#
loop_
_entity_poly.entity_id
_entity_poly.type
_entity_poly.pdbx_seq_one_letter_code
_entity_poly.pdbx_strand_id
1 'polypeptide(L)'
;MTETNTHSLNRRDLFKTSGFVAAGLLAGCGTTSARRLNHAGKGDPFKYCLNTSTIRGQNLPIIEEIDIAARAGYTGIEPWLGKLNDYKKNGGSLKDLRKRIDDHGLTVESAIGFARWIVDDDAQRQQGMEDAKRDMDLLAQLGAKRIAAPPAGARGIVEPMAAAERYRTLLNAGDDIGVVPQIEMWGGNKSIGRVSTAIYIALEAGHPNACFLGDVYHTYKGGSDFDALKMLSPQALQVFHWNDYPANPTREKIGDGDRVYPGDGVAPITDIVKGFLQVGATPVLSLELFNKKYWAMPPLEAARIGIKKMKASVAPAL
;
A
#
# COMPACT_ATOMS: atom_id res chain seq x y z
N MET A 1 -13.14 58.40 36.66
CA MET A 1 -12.22 57.91 37.71
C MET A 1 -12.82 56.60 38.21
N THR A 2 -12.39 55.48 37.72
CA THR A 2 -12.55 54.15 38.28
C THR A 2 -11.45 53.27 37.74
N GLU A 3 -10.50 52.94 38.63
CA GLU A 3 -9.34 52.12 38.40
C GLU A 3 -9.74 50.67 38.25
N THR A 4 -9.29 49.99 37.21
CA THR A 4 -9.37 48.55 37.05
C THR A 4 -8.08 47.91 37.49
N ASN A 5 -8.15 47.15 38.57
CA ASN A 5 -7.05 46.45 39.23
C ASN A 5 -6.85 45.08 38.53
N THR A 6 -5.71 44.91 37.82
CA THR A 6 -5.32 43.65 37.24
C THR A 6 -4.39 42.90 38.20
N HIS A 7 -4.92 41.83 38.84
CA HIS A 7 -4.08 40.88 39.57
C HIS A 7 -3.34 39.91 38.67
N SER A 8 -2.02 40.05 38.58
CA SER A 8 -1.13 39.06 37.98
C SER A 8 -0.89 37.93 38.97
N LEU A 9 -1.28 36.70 38.60
CA LEU A 9 -0.98 35.49 39.38
C LEU A 9 0.47 35.04 39.10
N ASN A 10 1.26 35.01 40.16
CA ASN A 10 2.69 34.69 40.13
C ASN A 10 2.85 33.16 40.31
N ARG A 11 3.67 32.55 39.45
CA ARG A 11 3.92 31.09 39.37
C ARG A 11 4.58 30.44 40.60
N ARG A 12 4.79 31.18 41.70
CA ARG A 12 5.52 30.71 42.88
C ARG A 12 4.64 30.23 44.05
N ASP A 13 3.32 30.36 43.99
CA ASP A 13 2.45 30.05 45.13
C ASP A 13 1.73 28.67 45.05
N LEU A 14 2.19 27.78 44.17
CA LEU A 14 1.53 26.47 44.01
C LEU A 14 2.22 25.31 44.77
N PHE A 15 3.15 25.59 45.67
CA PHE A 15 3.84 24.55 46.47
C PHE A 15 3.83 24.82 47.96
N LYS A 16 2.70 24.93 48.57
CA LYS A 16 2.56 24.79 50.06
C LYS A 16 1.14 24.32 50.38
N THR A 17 0.95 23.03 50.48
CA THR A 17 0.10 22.31 51.41
C THR A 17 -0.07 20.88 50.96
N SER A 18 0.61 19.95 51.62
CA SER A 18 0.06 18.62 51.92
C SER A 18 0.93 17.93 52.92
N GLY A 19 0.36 17.74 54.07
CA GLY A 19 0.98 17.08 55.20
C GLY A 19 1.14 15.57 54.98
N PHE A 20 2.08 15.05 55.74
CA PHE A 20 2.47 13.66 55.90
C PHE A 20 1.31 12.77 56.37
N VAL A 21 1.16 11.61 55.71
CA VAL A 21 0.74 10.35 56.33
C VAL A 21 1.68 9.26 55.84
N ALA A 22 2.49 8.75 56.70
CA ALA A 22 3.33 7.59 56.51
C ALA A 22 2.53 6.34 56.89
N ALA A 23 2.42 5.39 56.00
CA ALA A 23 2.13 3.99 56.33
C ALA A 23 2.82 3.11 55.31
N GLY A 24 3.77 2.31 55.76
CA GLY A 24 4.56 1.43 54.96
C GLY A 24 3.77 0.23 54.46
N LEU A 25 4.26 -0.33 53.37
CA LEU A 25 4.16 -1.76 53.03
C LEU A 25 5.08 -2.13 51.84
N LEU A 26 6.08 -2.89 52.22
CA LEU A 26 6.69 -4.02 51.47
C LEU A 26 6.92 -3.97 49.97
N ALA A 27 8.20 -4.16 49.66
CA ALA A 27 8.80 -4.48 48.40
C ALA A 27 8.03 -5.53 47.59
N GLY A 28 7.64 -5.14 46.40
CA GLY A 28 7.32 -6.02 45.30
C GLY A 28 8.13 -5.59 44.10
N CYS A 29 9.30 -6.22 43.90
CA CYS A 29 10.10 -6.09 42.68
C CYS A 29 9.32 -6.73 41.53
N GLY A 30 8.37 -5.97 40.97
CA GLY A 30 7.64 -6.35 39.77
C GLY A 30 8.56 -6.15 38.55
N THR A 31 9.25 -7.19 38.15
CA THR A 31 9.82 -7.30 36.80
C THR A 31 8.68 -7.07 35.82
N THR A 32 8.73 -5.93 35.14
CA THR A 32 7.92 -5.70 33.93
C THR A 32 8.35 -6.73 32.91
N SER A 33 7.72 -7.89 32.97
CA SER A 33 7.80 -8.90 31.95
C SER A 33 7.25 -8.28 30.67
N ALA A 34 8.15 -7.91 29.76
CA ALA A 34 7.79 -7.59 28.39
C ALA A 34 6.93 -8.76 27.92
N ARG A 35 5.65 -8.49 27.69
CA ARG A 35 4.71 -9.45 27.14
C ARG A 35 5.26 -9.87 25.79
N ARG A 36 6.06 -10.96 25.77
CA ARG A 36 6.33 -11.68 24.53
C ARG A 36 4.97 -12.07 23.99
N LEU A 37 4.57 -11.43 22.90
CA LEU A 37 3.44 -11.88 22.11
C LEU A 37 3.81 -13.29 21.64
N ASN A 38 3.30 -14.29 22.34
CA ASN A 38 3.41 -15.68 21.91
C ASN A 38 2.67 -15.83 20.59
N HIS A 39 3.38 -15.76 19.49
CA HIS A 39 2.90 -16.05 18.14
C HIS A 39 2.97 -17.56 17.82
N ALA A 40 3.02 -18.40 18.84
CA ALA A 40 2.96 -19.84 18.65
C ALA A 40 1.52 -20.25 18.24
N GLY A 41 1.30 -20.59 16.97
CA GLY A 41 0.13 -21.32 16.51
C GLY A 41 -0.90 -20.57 15.66
N LYS A 42 -0.63 -19.36 15.17
CA LYS A 42 -1.45 -18.76 14.12
C LYS A 42 -0.83 -19.10 12.77
N GLY A 43 -1.61 -19.71 11.87
CA GLY A 43 -1.22 -19.90 10.47
C GLY A 43 -0.86 -18.57 9.80
N ASP A 44 -0.40 -18.64 8.56
CA ASP A 44 -0.03 -17.50 7.75
C ASP A 44 -1.15 -16.42 7.71
N PRO A 45 -0.94 -15.20 8.24
CA PRO A 45 -1.98 -14.19 8.35
C PRO A 45 -2.16 -13.36 7.08
N PHE A 46 -1.30 -13.55 6.07
CA PHE A 46 -1.29 -12.72 4.86
C PHE A 46 -2.25 -13.25 3.80
N LYS A 47 -2.86 -12.34 3.06
CA LYS A 47 -3.54 -12.63 1.79
C LYS A 47 -2.56 -12.48 0.64
N TYR A 48 -2.69 -13.36 -0.35
CA TYR A 48 -1.87 -13.36 -1.56
C TYR A 48 -2.68 -12.95 -2.76
N CYS A 49 -2.23 -11.88 -3.42
CA CYS A 49 -2.87 -11.26 -4.56
C CYS A 49 -1.97 -11.39 -5.81
N LEU A 50 -2.56 -11.65 -6.97
CA LEU A 50 -1.87 -11.57 -8.25
C LEU A 50 -2.11 -10.19 -8.87
N ASN A 51 -1.06 -9.35 -8.93
CA ASN A 51 -1.09 -8.21 -9.85
C ASN A 51 -0.87 -8.74 -11.26
N THR A 52 -1.77 -8.40 -12.17
CA THR A 52 -1.76 -8.98 -13.52
C THR A 52 -0.62 -8.48 -14.40
N SER A 53 0.19 -7.51 -13.92
CA SER A 53 1.50 -7.16 -14.51
C SER A 53 2.42 -8.37 -14.64
N THR A 54 2.35 -9.29 -13.68
CA THR A 54 3.19 -10.50 -13.62
C THR A 54 2.99 -11.41 -14.83
N ILE A 55 1.77 -11.40 -15.43
CA ILE A 55 1.41 -12.17 -16.63
C ILE A 55 0.99 -11.28 -17.80
N ARG A 56 1.37 -10.01 -17.79
CA ARG A 56 0.98 -9.01 -18.79
C ARG A 56 1.57 -9.28 -20.16
N GLY A 57 2.78 -9.84 -20.20
CA GLY A 57 3.48 -10.11 -21.47
C GLY A 57 2.78 -11.13 -22.37
N GLN A 58 1.92 -11.97 -21.80
CA GLN A 58 1.12 -12.95 -22.52
C GLN A 58 -0.13 -12.34 -23.17
N ASN A 59 -0.41 -11.05 -22.88
CA ASN A 59 -1.51 -10.26 -23.45
C ASN A 59 -2.89 -10.93 -23.42
N LEU A 60 -3.24 -11.51 -22.27
CA LEU A 60 -4.49 -12.24 -22.05
C LEU A 60 -5.69 -11.29 -21.88
N PRO A 61 -6.92 -11.73 -22.25
CA PRO A 61 -8.13 -11.08 -21.80
C PRO A 61 -8.28 -11.14 -20.28
N ILE A 62 -8.94 -10.15 -19.68
CA ILE A 62 -9.14 -10.09 -18.21
C ILE A 62 -9.83 -11.35 -17.65
N ILE A 63 -10.72 -11.98 -18.40
CA ILE A 63 -11.40 -13.23 -18.01
C ILE A 63 -10.36 -14.34 -17.76
N GLU A 64 -9.37 -14.48 -18.65
CA GLU A 64 -8.32 -15.49 -18.51
C GLU A 64 -7.35 -15.13 -17.36
N GLU A 65 -7.05 -13.85 -17.15
CA GLU A 65 -6.22 -13.41 -16.01
C GLU A 65 -6.89 -13.79 -14.67
N ILE A 66 -8.21 -13.63 -14.55
CA ILE A 66 -9.00 -14.05 -13.39
C ILE A 66 -8.91 -15.57 -13.18
N ASP A 67 -9.13 -16.36 -14.24
CA ASP A 67 -9.08 -17.83 -14.19
C ASP A 67 -7.69 -18.32 -13.77
N ILE A 68 -6.64 -17.68 -14.28
CA ILE A 68 -5.24 -18.01 -13.92
C ILE A 68 -4.98 -17.70 -12.45
N ALA A 69 -5.40 -16.54 -11.95
CA ALA A 69 -5.23 -16.18 -10.54
C ALA A 69 -5.87 -17.23 -9.63
N ALA A 70 -7.12 -17.61 -9.90
CA ALA A 70 -7.85 -18.64 -9.15
C ALA A 70 -7.15 -20.01 -9.21
N ARG A 71 -6.83 -20.49 -10.44
CA ARG A 71 -6.20 -21.79 -10.67
C ARG A 71 -4.79 -21.88 -10.13
N ALA A 72 -4.09 -20.77 -9.97
CA ALA A 72 -2.79 -20.68 -9.33
C ALA A 72 -2.89 -20.75 -7.79
N GLY A 73 -4.07 -20.46 -7.21
CA GLY A 73 -4.34 -20.51 -5.77
C GLY A 73 -4.20 -19.17 -5.05
N TYR A 74 -4.27 -18.05 -5.78
CA TYR A 74 -4.42 -16.72 -5.17
C TYR A 74 -5.82 -16.56 -4.60
N THR A 75 -5.94 -15.69 -3.59
CA THR A 75 -7.23 -15.26 -3.02
C THR A 75 -7.59 -13.83 -3.42
N GLY A 76 -6.66 -13.09 -3.98
CA GLY A 76 -6.83 -11.73 -4.49
C GLY A 76 -6.34 -11.58 -5.92
N ILE A 77 -6.90 -10.59 -6.61
CA ILE A 77 -6.44 -10.12 -7.91
C ILE A 77 -6.33 -8.60 -7.91
N GLU A 78 -5.32 -8.07 -8.57
CA GLU A 78 -5.09 -6.65 -8.80
C GLU A 78 -4.95 -6.41 -10.30
N PRO A 79 -6.08 -6.16 -11.00
CA PRO A 79 -6.09 -5.96 -12.44
C PRO A 79 -5.62 -4.55 -12.82
N TRP A 80 -5.23 -4.39 -14.08
CA TRP A 80 -4.95 -3.10 -14.68
C TRP A 80 -6.22 -2.52 -15.32
N LEU A 81 -6.53 -1.24 -15.04
CA LEU A 81 -7.73 -0.55 -15.53
C LEU A 81 -7.87 -0.62 -17.06
N GLY A 82 -6.75 -0.58 -17.79
CA GLY A 82 -6.77 -0.73 -19.26
C GLY A 82 -7.49 -2.00 -19.71
N LYS A 83 -7.23 -3.14 -19.07
CA LYS A 83 -7.88 -4.42 -19.37
C LYS A 83 -9.37 -4.43 -19.04
N LEU A 84 -9.75 -3.80 -17.94
CA LEU A 84 -11.15 -3.67 -17.53
C LEU A 84 -11.94 -2.75 -18.47
N ASN A 85 -11.33 -1.63 -18.86
CA ASN A 85 -11.89 -0.68 -19.81
C ASN A 85 -12.04 -1.32 -21.20
N ASP A 86 -11.05 -2.08 -21.68
CA ASP A 86 -11.12 -2.81 -22.94
C ASP A 86 -12.24 -3.86 -22.91
N TYR A 87 -12.37 -4.61 -21.81
CA TYR A 87 -13.44 -5.58 -21.62
C TYR A 87 -14.83 -4.92 -21.73
N LYS A 88 -15.04 -3.81 -21.01
CA LYS A 88 -16.30 -3.05 -21.05
C LYS A 88 -16.57 -2.47 -22.45
N LYS A 89 -15.57 -1.88 -23.08
CA LYS A 89 -15.67 -1.28 -24.42
C LYS A 89 -16.05 -2.32 -25.49
N ASN A 90 -15.60 -3.56 -25.32
CA ASN A 90 -15.92 -4.68 -26.20
C ASN A 90 -17.26 -5.38 -25.85
N GLY A 91 -18.11 -4.74 -25.05
CA GLY A 91 -19.46 -5.25 -24.71
C GLY A 91 -19.49 -6.21 -23.52
N GLY A 92 -18.39 -6.34 -22.77
CA GLY A 92 -18.33 -7.16 -21.57
C GLY A 92 -19.18 -6.60 -20.43
N SER A 93 -19.87 -7.47 -19.71
CA SER A 93 -20.72 -7.14 -18.56
C SER A 93 -19.89 -7.13 -17.28
N LEU A 94 -19.81 -5.97 -16.59
CA LEU A 94 -19.13 -5.88 -15.29
C LEU A 94 -19.82 -6.74 -14.23
N LYS A 95 -21.15 -6.92 -14.31
CA LYS A 95 -21.92 -7.80 -13.42
C LYS A 95 -21.46 -9.27 -13.59
N ASP A 96 -21.28 -9.71 -14.83
CA ASP A 96 -20.85 -11.09 -15.10
C ASP A 96 -19.37 -11.28 -14.73
N LEU A 97 -18.55 -10.25 -14.95
CA LEU A 97 -17.15 -10.26 -14.53
C LEU A 97 -17.04 -10.34 -13.01
N ARG A 98 -17.85 -9.56 -12.27
CA ARG A 98 -17.95 -9.62 -10.81
C ARG A 98 -18.36 -11.03 -10.35
N LYS A 99 -19.43 -11.57 -10.95
CA LYS A 99 -19.88 -12.92 -10.63
C LYS A 99 -18.78 -13.95 -10.85
N ARG A 100 -18.00 -13.85 -11.94
CA ARG A 100 -16.88 -14.75 -12.20
C ARG A 100 -15.80 -14.66 -11.11
N ILE A 101 -15.46 -13.45 -10.69
CA ILE A 101 -14.50 -13.22 -9.60
C ILE A 101 -14.99 -13.89 -8.31
N ASP A 102 -16.26 -13.67 -7.96
CA ASP A 102 -16.87 -14.23 -6.76
C ASP A 102 -16.99 -15.77 -6.83
N ASP A 103 -17.38 -16.35 -7.98
CA ASP A 103 -17.46 -17.79 -8.21
C ASP A 103 -16.10 -18.48 -8.04
N HIS A 104 -15.01 -17.79 -8.32
CA HIS A 104 -13.65 -18.26 -8.11
C HIS A 104 -13.13 -18.03 -6.67
N GLY A 105 -13.92 -17.43 -5.80
CA GLY A 105 -13.50 -17.08 -4.44
C GLY A 105 -12.40 -16.00 -4.38
N LEU A 106 -12.25 -15.20 -5.44
CA LEU A 106 -11.32 -14.10 -5.51
C LEU A 106 -11.93 -12.81 -4.98
N THR A 107 -11.06 -11.91 -4.51
CA THR A 107 -11.42 -10.51 -4.20
C THR A 107 -10.56 -9.57 -5.04
N VAL A 108 -11.14 -8.47 -5.55
CA VAL A 108 -10.35 -7.40 -6.16
C VAL A 108 -9.80 -6.54 -5.03
N GLU A 109 -8.52 -6.75 -4.70
CA GLU A 109 -7.90 -6.10 -3.53
C GLU A 109 -7.53 -4.64 -3.81
N SER A 110 -7.07 -4.37 -5.01
CA SER A 110 -6.74 -3.06 -5.57
C SER A 110 -6.78 -3.16 -7.09
N ALA A 111 -6.52 -2.06 -7.79
CA ALA A 111 -6.32 -2.05 -9.24
C ALA A 111 -5.28 -1.00 -9.62
N ILE A 112 -4.58 -1.21 -10.74
CA ILE A 112 -3.58 -0.29 -11.24
C ILE A 112 -4.20 0.69 -12.22
N GLY A 113 -4.19 1.98 -11.83
CA GLY A 113 -4.66 3.11 -12.62
C GLY A 113 -3.60 4.21 -12.70
N PHE A 114 -3.76 5.12 -13.65
CA PHE A 114 -2.78 6.18 -13.94
C PHE A 114 -3.45 7.55 -14.06
N ALA A 115 -4.47 7.81 -13.25
CA ALA A 115 -5.11 9.11 -13.20
C ALA A 115 -4.10 10.21 -12.81
N ARG A 116 -4.14 11.34 -13.52
CA ARG A 116 -3.19 12.46 -13.34
C ARG A 116 -3.63 13.41 -12.21
N TRP A 117 -3.92 12.85 -11.04
CA TRP A 117 -4.45 13.59 -9.89
C TRP A 117 -3.48 14.61 -9.30
N ILE A 118 -2.16 14.37 -9.45
CA ILE A 118 -1.11 15.13 -8.76
C ILE A 118 -0.52 16.28 -9.58
N VAL A 119 -0.71 16.32 -10.90
CA VAL A 119 -0.02 17.27 -11.79
C VAL A 119 -0.35 18.74 -11.51
N ASP A 120 0.59 19.64 -11.79
CA ASP A 120 0.42 21.08 -11.54
C ASP A 120 -0.51 21.76 -12.55
N ASP A 121 -0.58 21.27 -13.78
CA ASP A 121 -1.49 21.76 -14.80
C ASP A 121 -2.95 21.51 -14.38
N ASP A 122 -3.71 22.57 -14.18
CA ASP A 122 -5.07 22.52 -13.65
C ASP A 122 -6.03 21.76 -14.58
N ALA A 123 -5.91 21.95 -15.90
CA ALA A 123 -6.79 21.27 -16.86
C ALA A 123 -6.51 19.76 -16.91
N GLN A 124 -5.23 19.38 -16.91
CA GLN A 124 -4.84 17.95 -16.85
C GLN A 124 -5.23 17.33 -15.53
N ARG A 125 -5.11 18.06 -14.42
CA ARG A 125 -5.52 17.56 -13.10
C ARG A 125 -7.02 17.39 -13.00
N GLN A 126 -7.81 18.35 -13.49
CA GLN A 126 -9.26 18.23 -13.54
C GLN A 126 -9.68 16.99 -14.36
N GLN A 127 -9.11 16.83 -15.55
CA GLN A 127 -9.36 15.62 -16.36
C GLN A 127 -8.93 14.35 -15.62
N GLY A 128 -7.77 14.37 -14.94
CA GLY A 128 -7.28 13.26 -14.12
C GLY A 128 -8.22 12.89 -12.98
N MET A 129 -8.86 13.87 -12.35
CA MET A 129 -9.88 13.63 -11.32
C MET A 129 -11.15 12.98 -11.89
N GLU A 130 -11.61 13.42 -13.07
CA GLU A 130 -12.75 12.77 -13.74
C GLU A 130 -12.41 11.34 -14.21
N ASP A 131 -11.18 11.12 -14.67
CA ASP A 131 -10.68 9.78 -15.00
C ASP A 131 -10.67 8.89 -13.75
N ALA A 132 -10.13 9.39 -12.62
CA ALA A 132 -10.11 8.66 -11.36
C ALA A 132 -11.50 8.27 -10.87
N LYS A 133 -12.48 9.17 -10.93
CA LYS A 133 -13.86 8.88 -10.55
C LYS A 133 -14.47 7.77 -11.41
N ARG A 134 -14.30 7.85 -12.74
CA ARG A 134 -14.79 6.80 -13.66
C ARG A 134 -14.12 5.45 -13.38
N ASP A 135 -12.83 5.44 -13.10
CA ASP A 135 -12.08 4.24 -12.77
C ASP A 135 -12.55 3.64 -11.44
N MET A 136 -12.75 4.47 -10.42
CA MET A 136 -13.29 4.03 -9.13
C MET A 136 -14.74 3.52 -9.24
N ASP A 137 -15.61 4.17 -10.02
CA ASP A 137 -16.97 3.68 -10.30
C ASP A 137 -16.97 2.29 -10.95
N LEU A 138 -16.09 2.06 -11.91
CA LEU A 138 -15.93 0.75 -12.55
C LEU A 138 -15.48 -0.29 -11.50
N LEU A 139 -14.53 0.06 -10.66
CA LEU A 139 -13.98 -0.81 -9.62
C LEU A 139 -15.01 -1.12 -8.53
N ALA A 140 -15.83 -0.15 -8.12
CA ALA A 140 -16.91 -0.36 -7.17
C ALA A 140 -17.91 -1.43 -7.66
N GLN A 141 -18.24 -1.42 -8.96
CA GLN A 141 -19.09 -2.44 -9.58
C GLN A 141 -18.48 -3.85 -9.53
N LEU A 142 -17.14 -3.94 -9.50
CA LEU A 142 -16.41 -5.19 -9.33
C LEU A 142 -16.17 -5.55 -7.87
N GLY A 143 -16.58 -4.68 -6.92
CA GLY A 143 -16.39 -4.84 -5.48
C GLY A 143 -14.96 -4.64 -5.01
N ALA A 144 -14.15 -3.98 -5.82
CA ALA A 144 -12.83 -3.53 -5.40
C ALA A 144 -12.97 -2.47 -4.29
N LYS A 145 -12.04 -2.50 -3.35
CA LYS A 145 -12.04 -1.55 -2.22
C LYS A 145 -11.00 -0.45 -2.40
N ARG A 146 -10.06 -0.62 -3.31
CA ARG A 146 -8.89 0.28 -3.45
C ARG A 146 -8.46 0.40 -4.91
N ILE A 147 -7.72 1.48 -5.16
CA ILE A 147 -7.06 1.75 -6.43
C ILE A 147 -5.69 2.38 -6.15
N ALA A 148 -4.69 2.06 -6.95
CA ALA A 148 -3.40 2.75 -6.92
C ALA A 148 -3.53 4.22 -7.34
N ALA A 149 -2.89 5.11 -6.62
CA ALA A 149 -2.79 6.54 -6.91
C ALA A 149 -1.32 6.95 -7.07
N PRO A 150 -0.66 6.55 -8.17
CA PRO A 150 0.74 6.88 -8.44
C PRO A 150 0.90 8.35 -8.82
N PRO A 151 2.15 8.87 -8.83
CA PRO A 151 2.47 10.21 -9.31
C PRO A 151 2.45 10.29 -10.85
N ALA A 152 1.39 9.76 -11.47
CA ALA A 152 1.24 9.69 -12.92
C ALA A 152 1.21 11.08 -13.56
N GLY A 153 2.02 11.28 -14.60
CA GLY A 153 2.10 12.54 -15.34
C GLY A 153 2.94 13.63 -14.66
N ALA A 154 3.36 13.47 -13.41
CA ALA A 154 4.25 14.42 -12.75
C ALA A 154 5.67 14.35 -13.34
N ARG A 155 6.09 15.42 -14.03
CA ARG A 155 7.39 15.49 -14.71
C ARG A 155 8.48 16.17 -13.88
N GLY A 156 8.11 16.90 -12.84
CA GLY A 156 8.98 17.65 -11.94
C GLY A 156 8.73 17.31 -10.48
N ILE A 157 9.16 18.20 -9.60
CA ILE A 157 8.84 18.15 -8.17
C ILE A 157 7.53 18.91 -8.00
N VAL A 158 6.49 18.21 -7.59
CA VAL A 158 5.24 18.81 -7.11
C VAL A 158 5.45 19.17 -5.64
N GLU A 159 5.04 20.37 -5.26
CA GLU A 159 5.15 20.85 -3.88
C GLU A 159 4.36 19.88 -2.95
N PRO A 160 4.94 19.37 -1.85
CA PRO A 160 4.33 18.32 -1.05
C PRO A 160 2.99 18.69 -0.40
N MET A 161 2.80 19.94 0.05
CA MET A 161 1.51 20.39 0.60
C MET A 161 0.43 20.47 -0.48
N ALA A 162 0.78 20.96 -1.69
CA ALA A 162 -0.15 20.94 -2.82
C ALA A 162 -0.52 19.50 -3.21
N ALA A 163 0.43 18.58 -3.18
CA ALA A 163 0.15 17.16 -3.40
C ALA A 163 -0.78 16.59 -2.34
N ALA A 164 -0.63 16.98 -1.07
CA ALA A 164 -1.49 16.55 0.03
C ALA A 164 -2.94 17.04 -0.12
N GLU A 165 -3.15 18.30 -0.51
CA GLU A 165 -4.47 18.86 -0.80
C GLU A 165 -5.15 18.13 -1.97
N ARG A 166 -4.40 17.85 -3.04
CA ARG A 166 -4.87 17.08 -4.19
C ARG A 166 -5.21 15.64 -3.81
N TYR A 167 -4.39 15.01 -2.96
CA TYR A 167 -4.66 13.67 -2.46
C TYR A 167 -5.91 13.65 -1.56
N ARG A 168 -6.11 14.65 -0.70
CA ARG A 168 -7.36 14.80 0.07
C ARG A 168 -8.57 14.89 -0.84
N THR A 169 -8.49 15.70 -1.92
CA THR A 169 -9.58 15.80 -2.90
C THR A 169 -9.88 14.47 -3.58
N LEU A 170 -8.84 13.69 -3.90
CA LEU A 170 -8.98 12.36 -4.47
C LEU A 170 -9.60 11.37 -3.47
N LEU A 171 -9.20 11.42 -2.20
CA LEU A 171 -9.78 10.60 -1.12
C LEU A 171 -11.25 10.90 -0.87
N ASN A 172 -11.65 12.19 -0.87
CA ASN A 172 -13.05 12.56 -0.77
C ASN A 172 -13.89 11.96 -1.92
N ALA A 173 -13.39 12.01 -3.15
CA ALA A 173 -14.06 11.36 -4.29
C ALA A 173 -14.11 9.84 -4.13
N GLY A 174 -13.09 9.25 -3.52
CA GLY A 174 -13.06 7.82 -3.19
C GLY A 174 -14.11 7.43 -2.15
N ASP A 175 -14.33 8.25 -1.13
CA ASP A 175 -15.35 8.03 -0.10
C ASP A 175 -16.76 8.06 -0.69
N ASP A 176 -17.05 9.02 -1.58
CA ASP A 176 -18.35 9.12 -2.26
C ASP A 176 -18.67 7.87 -3.10
N ILE A 177 -17.66 7.20 -3.62
CA ILE A 177 -17.79 6.04 -4.52
C ILE A 177 -17.64 4.71 -3.76
N GLY A 178 -16.91 4.70 -2.64
CA GLY A 178 -16.61 3.51 -1.85
C GLY A 178 -15.33 2.78 -2.28
N VAL A 179 -14.40 3.45 -2.96
CA VAL A 179 -13.10 2.91 -3.39
C VAL A 179 -11.97 3.84 -2.93
N VAL A 180 -11.06 3.36 -2.11
CA VAL A 180 -9.98 4.15 -1.51
C VAL A 180 -8.78 4.24 -2.46
N PRO A 181 -8.40 5.44 -2.92
CA PRO A 181 -7.14 5.64 -3.62
C PRO A 181 -5.97 5.55 -2.65
N GLN A 182 -5.03 4.64 -2.90
CA GLN A 182 -3.82 4.45 -2.10
C GLN A 182 -2.67 5.24 -2.73
N ILE A 183 -2.01 6.12 -1.97
CA ILE A 183 -0.86 6.85 -2.50
C ILE A 183 0.27 5.86 -2.82
N GLU A 184 0.67 5.80 -4.08
CA GLU A 184 1.72 4.91 -4.55
C GLU A 184 3.04 5.66 -4.71
N MET A 185 4.12 5.05 -4.24
CA MET A 185 5.46 5.57 -4.38
C MET A 185 6.18 4.90 -5.55
N TRP A 186 6.73 5.71 -6.46
CA TRP A 186 7.61 5.23 -7.53
C TRP A 186 9.05 5.66 -7.29
N GLY A 187 9.93 4.74 -6.97
CA GLY A 187 11.30 4.99 -6.53
C GLY A 187 12.20 5.80 -7.46
N GLY A 188 11.80 6.07 -8.69
CA GLY A 188 12.49 6.98 -9.61
C GLY A 188 11.80 8.34 -9.78
N ASN A 189 10.63 8.54 -9.18
CA ASN A 189 9.85 9.77 -9.33
C ASN A 189 10.41 10.90 -8.45
N LYS A 190 10.38 12.14 -8.97
CA LYS A 190 10.90 13.31 -8.25
C LYS A 190 9.94 13.84 -7.18
N SER A 191 8.64 13.58 -7.33
CA SER A 191 7.59 14.05 -6.40
C SER A 191 7.30 13.03 -5.31
N ILE A 192 7.08 11.74 -5.66
CA ILE A 192 6.77 10.68 -4.69
C ILE A 192 7.76 9.52 -4.92
N GLY A 193 9.05 9.78 -4.70
CA GLY A 193 10.12 8.82 -4.91
C GLY A 193 10.62 8.11 -3.65
N ARG A 194 10.13 8.48 -2.48
CA ARG A 194 10.55 7.95 -1.17
C ARG A 194 9.35 7.65 -0.27
N VAL A 195 9.49 6.66 0.60
CA VAL A 195 8.50 6.33 1.63
C VAL A 195 8.14 7.58 2.45
N SER A 196 9.14 8.34 2.89
CA SER A 196 8.94 9.55 3.70
C SER A 196 8.08 10.60 2.99
N THR A 197 8.24 10.80 1.69
CA THR A 197 7.45 11.77 0.92
C THR A 197 6.01 11.29 0.76
N ALA A 198 5.80 10.00 0.43
CA ALA A 198 4.45 9.43 0.32
C ALA A 198 3.70 9.54 1.66
N ILE A 199 4.36 9.20 2.77
CA ILE A 199 3.76 9.27 4.10
C ILE A 199 3.52 10.71 4.55
N TYR A 200 4.44 11.65 4.25
CA TYR A 200 4.21 13.07 4.50
C TYR A 200 2.92 13.55 3.81
N ILE A 201 2.77 13.28 2.51
CA ILE A 201 1.58 13.65 1.74
C ILE A 201 0.31 13.00 2.32
N ALA A 202 0.38 11.73 2.72
CA ALA A 202 -0.75 11.02 3.32
C ALA A 202 -1.16 11.62 4.67
N LEU A 203 -0.19 12.01 5.50
CA LEU A 203 -0.44 12.66 6.80
C LEU A 203 -1.05 14.06 6.62
N GLU A 204 -0.46 14.88 5.76
CA GLU A 204 -0.91 16.27 5.51
C GLU A 204 -2.25 16.31 4.76
N ALA A 205 -2.61 15.24 4.05
CA ALA A 205 -3.97 15.10 3.51
C ALA A 205 -5.03 15.12 4.62
N GLY A 206 -4.69 14.71 5.85
CA GLY A 206 -5.58 14.79 7.01
C GLY A 206 -6.89 14.03 6.83
N HIS A 207 -6.86 12.90 6.12
CA HIS A 207 -8.04 12.12 5.77
C HIS A 207 -8.01 10.73 6.43
N PRO A 208 -9.12 10.24 7.03
CA PRO A 208 -9.12 8.98 7.78
C PRO A 208 -8.78 7.76 6.93
N ASN A 209 -9.06 7.78 5.63
CA ASN A 209 -8.76 6.69 4.70
C ASN A 209 -7.42 6.85 3.96
N ALA A 210 -6.60 7.86 4.33
CA ALA A 210 -5.26 8.01 3.75
C ALA A 210 -4.41 6.77 4.05
N CYS A 211 -3.87 6.14 3.00
CA CYS A 211 -3.06 4.94 3.11
C CYS A 211 -2.00 4.88 2.01
N PHE A 212 -1.02 4.01 2.22
CA PHE A 212 0.17 3.88 1.41
C PHE A 212 0.18 2.54 0.67
N LEU A 213 0.32 2.59 -0.64
CA LEU A 213 0.66 1.42 -1.45
C LEU A 213 2.18 1.33 -1.56
N GLY A 214 2.76 0.50 -0.71
CA GLY A 214 4.19 0.26 -0.69
C GLY A 214 4.62 -0.81 -1.68
N ASP A 215 5.92 -0.87 -1.95
CA ASP A 215 6.54 -1.79 -2.90
C ASP A 215 7.99 -2.05 -2.49
N VAL A 216 8.41 -3.31 -2.51
CA VAL A 216 9.79 -3.69 -2.13
C VAL A 216 10.82 -3.07 -3.08
N TYR A 217 10.63 -3.23 -4.39
CA TYR A 217 11.53 -2.68 -5.39
C TYR A 217 11.57 -1.15 -5.35
N HIS A 218 10.40 -0.49 -5.30
CA HIS A 218 10.36 0.96 -5.26
C HIS A 218 10.95 1.54 -3.96
N THR A 219 10.80 0.87 -2.83
CA THR A 219 11.46 1.27 -1.57
C THR A 219 12.97 1.26 -1.73
N TYR A 220 13.55 0.19 -2.31
CA TYR A 220 14.95 0.11 -2.64
C TYR A 220 15.38 1.16 -3.68
N LYS A 221 14.67 1.22 -4.83
CA LYS A 221 14.99 2.13 -5.94
C LYS A 221 14.98 3.60 -5.50
N GLY A 222 14.04 3.98 -4.64
CA GLY A 222 13.93 5.33 -4.07
C GLY A 222 14.96 5.63 -2.98
N GLY A 223 15.72 4.63 -2.53
CA GLY A 223 16.72 4.78 -1.48
C GLY A 223 16.11 5.01 -0.09
N SER A 224 14.89 4.54 0.15
CA SER A 224 14.29 4.50 1.48
C SER A 224 14.81 3.29 2.26
N ASP A 225 14.93 3.46 3.58
CA ASP A 225 15.23 2.35 4.47
C ASP A 225 13.95 1.55 4.72
N PHE A 226 14.05 0.21 4.71
CA PHE A 226 12.92 -0.67 5.00
C PHE A 226 12.46 -0.57 6.46
N ASP A 227 13.33 -0.16 7.37
CA ASP A 227 12.97 0.08 8.77
C ASP A 227 11.97 1.22 8.93
N ALA A 228 11.86 2.12 7.96
CA ALA A 228 10.83 3.15 7.93
C ALA A 228 9.40 2.57 7.92
N LEU A 229 9.22 1.36 7.37
CA LEU A 229 7.91 0.68 7.35
C LEU A 229 7.43 0.31 8.76
N LYS A 230 8.34 0.13 9.73
CA LYS A 230 8.03 -0.15 11.14
C LYS A 230 7.41 1.04 11.88
N MET A 231 7.40 2.22 11.28
CA MET A 231 6.74 3.41 11.83
C MET A 231 5.29 3.54 11.37
N LEU A 232 4.84 2.70 10.43
CA LEU A 232 3.51 2.80 9.83
C LEU A 232 2.50 1.98 10.63
N SER A 233 1.27 2.51 10.72
CA SER A 233 0.17 1.78 11.35
C SER A 233 -0.41 0.73 10.38
N PRO A 234 -1.16 -0.27 10.91
CA PRO A 234 -1.92 -1.19 10.06
C PRO A 234 -2.89 -0.48 9.10
N GLN A 235 -3.44 0.67 9.52
CA GLN A 235 -4.31 1.50 8.69
C GLN A 235 -3.58 2.03 7.45
N ALA A 236 -2.31 2.39 7.58
CA ALA A 236 -1.51 2.90 6.48
C ALA A 236 -1.06 1.79 5.51
N LEU A 237 -0.97 0.53 5.96
CA LEU A 237 -0.44 -0.61 5.22
C LEU A 237 -1.56 -1.57 4.83
N GLN A 238 -2.27 -1.28 3.74
CA GLN A 238 -3.41 -2.08 3.29
C GLN A 238 -3.07 -3.09 2.19
N VAL A 239 -2.32 -2.66 1.18
CA VAL A 239 -1.78 -3.49 0.10
C VAL A 239 -0.29 -3.17 -0.03
N PHE A 240 0.50 -4.17 -0.34
CA PHE A 240 1.94 -4.02 -0.54
C PHE A 240 2.37 -4.83 -1.77
N HIS A 241 3.02 -4.20 -2.76
CA HIS A 241 3.57 -4.88 -3.91
C HIS A 241 4.75 -5.73 -3.49
N TRP A 242 4.56 -7.04 -3.60
CA TRP A 242 5.47 -8.05 -3.09
C TRP A 242 6.31 -8.64 -4.22
N ASN A 243 7.52 -8.14 -4.32
CA ASN A 243 8.52 -8.54 -5.30
C ASN A 243 9.90 -8.59 -4.64
N ASP A 244 10.93 -8.81 -5.41
CA ASP A 244 12.32 -8.75 -4.98
C ASP A 244 13.17 -8.12 -6.10
N TYR A 245 14.42 -7.85 -5.84
CA TYR A 245 15.35 -7.27 -6.79
C TYR A 245 16.73 -7.95 -6.68
N PRO A 246 17.44 -8.15 -7.83
CA PRO A 246 18.77 -8.74 -7.82
C PRO A 246 19.83 -7.75 -7.31
N ALA A 247 21.00 -8.26 -6.87
CA ALA A 247 22.13 -7.44 -6.48
C ALA A 247 22.71 -6.60 -7.64
N ASN A 248 22.51 -7.07 -8.87
CA ASN A 248 22.89 -6.38 -10.09
C ASN A 248 21.72 -6.38 -11.08
N PRO A 249 21.47 -5.25 -11.76
CA PRO A 249 22.23 -3.98 -11.78
C PRO A 249 22.13 -3.21 -10.45
N THR A 250 23.01 -2.19 -10.30
CA THR A 250 22.98 -1.31 -9.09
C THR A 250 21.66 -0.53 -8.99
N ARG A 251 21.36 0.01 -7.80
CA ARG A 251 20.15 0.79 -7.54
C ARG A 251 19.89 1.90 -8.56
N GLU A 252 20.92 2.56 -9.04
CA GLU A 252 20.82 3.66 -10.00
C GLU A 252 20.36 3.16 -11.38
N LYS A 253 20.79 1.95 -11.77
CA LYS A 253 20.58 1.37 -13.10
C LYS A 253 19.41 0.40 -13.18
N ILE A 254 19.02 -0.20 -12.05
CA ILE A 254 17.95 -1.19 -12.00
C ILE A 254 16.62 -0.60 -12.50
N GLY A 255 15.87 -1.36 -13.27
CA GLY A 255 14.55 -1.00 -13.80
C GLY A 255 13.47 -2.00 -13.40
N ASP A 256 12.20 -1.68 -13.70
CA ASP A 256 11.04 -2.54 -13.35
C ASP A 256 11.17 -3.96 -13.93
N GLY A 257 11.78 -4.09 -15.12
CA GLY A 257 11.99 -5.39 -15.77
C GLY A 257 13.02 -6.29 -15.08
N ASP A 258 13.78 -5.78 -14.12
CA ASP A 258 14.76 -6.54 -13.34
C ASP A 258 14.16 -7.16 -12.07
N ARG A 259 12.93 -6.79 -11.71
CA ARG A 259 12.23 -7.38 -10.54
C ARG A 259 12.16 -8.89 -10.68
N VAL A 260 12.35 -9.60 -9.56
CA VAL A 260 12.31 -11.06 -9.50
C VAL A 260 11.27 -11.52 -8.48
N TYR A 261 10.95 -12.82 -8.47
CA TYR A 261 10.06 -13.38 -7.46
C TYR A 261 10.60 -13.13 -6.04
N PRO A 262 9.71 -12.93 -5.05
CA PRO A 262 10.12 -12.76 -3.66
C PRO A 262 11.01 -13.91 -3.17
N GLY A 263 12.17 -13.58 -2.61
CA GLY A 263 13.17 -14.53 -2.14
C GLY A 263 14.17 -15.00 -3.20
N ASP A 264 14.06 -14.55 -4.46
CA ASP A 264 15.04 -14.82 -5.51
C ASP A 264 16.07 -13.68 -5.69
N GLY A 265 15.93 -12.61 -4.91
CA GLY A 265 16.81 -11.45 -4.93
C GLY A 265 17.58 -11.25 -3.63
N VAL A 266 17.84 -9.99 -3.30
CA VAL A 266 18.64 -9.58 -2.14
C VAL A 266 17.87 -8.67 -1.17
N ALA A 267 16.57 -8.46 -1.38
CA ALA A 267 15.75 -7.68 -0.47
C ALA A 267 15.70 -8.33 0.92
N PRO A 268 15.66 -7.55 2.02
CA PRO A 268 15.56 -8.08 3.37
C PRO A 268 14.11 -8.54 3.68
N ILE A 269 13.57 -9.45 2.85
CA ILE A 269 12.16 -9.88 2.85
C ILE A 269 11.70 -10.33 4.24
N THR A 270 12.51 -11.17 4.92
CA THR A 270 12.18 -11.66 6.26
C THR A 270 12.06 -10.54 7.29
N ASP A 271 12.91 -9.51 7.19
CA ASP A 271 12.88 -8.38 8.15
C ASP A 271 11.73 -7.42 7.85
N ILE A 272 11.33 -7.28 6.57
CA ILE A 272 10.13 -6.53 6.18
C ILE A 272 8.89 -7.21 6.78
N VAL A 273 8.74 -8.53 6.63
CA VAL A 273 7.61 -9.29 7.20
C VAL A 273 7.59 -9.17 8.72
N LYS A 274 8.73 -9.34 9.39
CA LYS A 274 8.84 -9.14 10.85
C LYS A 274 8.42 -7.73 11.25
N GLY A 275 8.80 -6.71 10.45
CA GLY A 275 8.41 -5.32 10.67
C GLY A 275 6.90 -5.12 10.59
N PHE A 276 6.24 -5.71 9.59
CA PHE A 276 4.78 -5.70 9.51
C PHE A 276 4.11 -6.33 10.73
N LEU A 277 4.55 -7.53 11.12
CA LEU A 277 4.00 -8.23 12.28
C LEU A 277 4.26 -7.47 13.59
N GLN A 278 5.41 -6.80 13.73
CA GLN A 278 5.76 -5.99 14.89
C GLN A 278 4.78 -4.81 15.10
N VAL A 279 4.34 -4.18 14.02
CA VAL A 279 3.37 -3.07 14.09
C VAL A 279 1.92 -3.56 14.01
N GLY A 280 1.68 -4.87 13.95
CA GLY A 280 0.36 -5.48 13.87
C GLY A 280 -0.28 -5.37 12.48
N ALA A 281 0.49 -5.08 11.44
CA ALA A 281 0.01 -4.98 10.07
C ALA A 281 0.09 -6.33 9.35
N THR A 282 -0.94 -6.65 8.58
CA THR A 282 -1.00 -7.81 7.68
C THR A 282 -1.53 -7.36 6.32
N PRO A 283 -0.74 -6.56 5.57
CA PRO A 283 -1.18 -6.08 4.27
C PRO A 283 -1.46 -7.24 3.32
N VAL A 284 -2.32 -7.01 2.33
CA VAL A 284 -2.41 -7.89 1.18
C VAL A 284 -1.10 -7.83 0.42
N LEU A 285 -0.43 -8.96 0.25
CA LEU A 285 0.79 -9.05 -0.53
C LEU A 285 0.41 -9.28 -2.00
N SER A 286 0.69 -8.32 -2.86
CA SER A 286 0.33 -8.36 -4.29
C SER A 286 1.58 -8.54 -5.15
N LEU A 287 1.65 -9.65 -5.88
CA LEU A 287 2.80 -10.01 -6.71
C LEU A 287 2.85 -9.13 -7.96
N GLU A 288 3.71 -8.13 -7.97
CA GLU A 288 3.87 -7.22 -9.10
C GLU A 288 5.26 -7.37 -9.74
N LEU A 289 5.29 -7.92 -10.96
CA LEU A 289 6.51 -8.19 -11.72
C LEU A 289 6.37 -7.75 -13.18
N PHE A 290 7.49 -7.26 -13.74
CA PHE A 290 7.57 -6.82 -15.15
C PHE A 290 8.68 -7.55 -15.92
N ASN A 291 9.09 -8.73 -15.42
CA ASN A 291 10.24 -9.46 -15.93
C ASN A 291 9.88 -10.23 -17.20
N LYS A 292 10.58 -9.92 -18.28
CA LYS A 292 10.37 -10.55 -19.59
C LYS A 292 10.60 -12.07 -19.59
N LYS A 293 11.41 -12.59 -18.67
CA LYS A 293 11.60 -14.05 -18.52
C LYS A 293 10.31 -14.73 -18.06
N TYR A 294 9.58 -14.10 -17.14
CA TYR A 294 8.30 -14.62 -16.66
C TYR A 294 7.19 -14.43 -17.70
N TRP A 295 7.26 -13.35 -18.48
CA TRP A 295 6.34 -13.13 -19.59
C TRP A 295 6.50 -14.12 -20.74
N ALA A 296 7.67 -14.77 -20.87
CA ALA A 296 7.92 -15.84 -21.84
C ALA A 296 7.43 -17.23 -21.38
N MET A 297 7.03 -17.36 -20.10
CA MET A 297 6.52 -18.62 -19.55
C MET A 297 5.04 -18.80 -19.82
N PRO A 298 4.50 -20.04 -19.76
CA PRO A 298 3.07 -20.27 -19.67
C PRO A 298 2.49 -19.48 -18.47
N PRO A 299 1.43 -18.69 -18.65
CA PRO A 299 1.00 -17.71 -17.62
C PRO A 299 0.56 -18.38 -16.32
N LEU A 300 -0.09 -19.54 -16.38
CA LEU A 300 -0.46 -20.31 -15.18
C LEU A 300 0.77 -20.83 -14.41
N GLU A 301 1.83 -21.20 -15.11
CA GLU A 301 3.08 -21.63 -14.50
C GLU A 301 3.76 -20.46 -13.79
N ALA A 302 3.89 -19.30 -14.47
CA ALA A 302 4.43 -18.09 -13.88
C ALA A 302 3.67 -17.69 -12.60
N ALA A 303 2.33 -17.73 -12.64
CA ALA A 303 1.48 -17.42 -11.48
C ALA A 303 1.65 -18.44 -10.33
N ARG A 304 1.75 -19.74 -10.62
CA ARG A 304 1.97 -20.80 -9.61
C ARG A 304 3.34 -20.72 -8.96
N ILE A 305 4.38 -20.45 -9.72
CA ILE A 305 5.72 -20.21 -9.16
C ILE A 305 5.66 -18.98 -8.26
N GLY A 306 5.00 -17.93 -8.72
CA GLY A 306 4.83 -16.67 -7.97
C GLY A 306 4.26 -16.89 -6.58
N ILE A 307 3.08 -17.49 -6.47
CA ILE A 307 2.45 -17.71 -5.15
C ILE A 307 3.28 -18.64 -4.26
N LYS A 308 3.93 -19.66 -4.83
CA LYS A 308 4.84 -20.54 -4.07
C LYS A 308 6.01 -19.75 -3.49
N LYS A 309 6.60 -18.85 -4.27
CA LYS A 309 7.70 -17.98 -3.85
C LYS A 309 7.26 -16.96 -2.80
N MET A 310 6.09 -16.33 -2.98
CA MET A 310 5.52 -15.45 -1.97
C MET A 310 5.38 -16.14 -0.61
N LYS A 311 4.72 -17.29 -0.57
CA LYS A 311 4.54 -18.07 0.69
C LYS A 311 5.87 -18.50 1.29
N ALA A 312 6.82 -18.97 0.49
CA ALA A 312 8.14 -19.35 0.95
C ALA A 312 8.94 -18.18 1.52
N SER A 313 8.78 -16.97 0.96
CA SER A 313 9.48 -15.77 1.43
C SER A 313 8.94 -15.23 2.76
N VAL A 314 7.67 -15.48 3.06
CA VAL A 314 7.01 -15.06 4.30
C VAL A 314 7.29 -16.04 5.46
N ALA A 315 7.32 -17.33 5.18
CA ALA A 315 7.41 -18.40 6.18
C ALA A 315 8.54 -18.24 7.22
N PRO A 316 9.76 -17.76 6.89
CA PRO A 316 10.83 -17.59 7.88
C PRO A 316 10.56 -16.52 8.96
N ALA A 317 9.55 -15.68 8.78
CA ALA A 317 9.19 -14.61 9.72
C ALA A 317 7.99 -14.97 10.61
N LEU A 318 7.25 -16.03 10.27
CA LEU A 318 6.11 -16.54 11.05
C LEU A 318 6.55 -17.47 12.17
#